data_9e92ca738c30a40554dfc89b4b44b7a3
#
_entry.id   9e92ca738c30a40554dfc89b4b44b7a3
#
_cell.length_a   1.000
_cell.length_b   1.000
_cell.length_c   1.000
_cell.angle_alpha   90.00
_cell.angle_beta   90.00
_cell.angle_gamma   90.00
#
_symmetry.space_group_name_H-M   'P 1'
#
loop_
_entity.id
_entity.type
_entity.pdbx_description
1 polymer ?
#
loop_
_entity_poly.entity_id
_entity_poly.type
_entity_poly.pdbx_seq_one_letter_code
_entity_poly.pdbx_strand_id
1 'polypeptide(L)'
;MKKYIFLFFTVIVFVNVHTSLGQNSRIHTSNTIGWYNYFGTFKVSQNFGVHTEYQWRRNQIITDWQQSLLRVGVYYNLNPRVLFRVGYAWVETFPYGEYSINGLGRDFTEHRIFEMVQLSHKEGDVDLSHRFMLEQRFVGRYSSENEITEDEFPLLNRFRYMIRLQTPLIGNEIKDDIPYVVLYDEIFVGFGENVQANIFDQNRIGILLGYRFNKNVRIEGGVLNQILQFGRQINGKNVIQNNNGIILNASFNIDLTHKPIE
;
A
#
# COMPACT_ATOMS: atom_id res chain seq x y z
N MET A 1 -20.38 24.04 -9.24
CA MET A 1 -19.48 23.53 -10.30
C MET A 1 -18.22 24.37 -10.55
N LYS A 2 -18.22 25.70 -10.57
CA LYS A 2 -17.03 26.54 -10.90
C LYS A 2 -15.91 26.55 -9.84
N LYS A 3 -16.17 26.28 -8.56
CA LYS A 3 -15.17 26.32 -7.48
C LYS A 3 -14.24 25.10 -7.46
N TYR A 4 -14.70 23.94 -7.91
CA TYR A 4 -13.92 22.69 -7.90
C TYR A 4 -12.94 22.59 -9.08
N ILE A 5 -13.24 23.24 -10.20
CA ILE A 5 -12.34 23.32 -11.36
C ILE A 5 -11.06 24.10 -11.00
N PHE A 6 -11.16 25.12 -10.15
CA PHE A 6 -10.02 25.91 -9.72
C PHE A 6 -9.06 25.14 -8.80
N LEU A 7 -9.60 24.29 -7.91
CA LEU A 7 -8.79 23.46 -7.02
C LEU A 7 -8.06 22.36 -7.81
N PHE A 8 -8.69 21.79 -8.82
CA PHE A 8 -8.08 20.78 -9.69
C PHE A 8 -6.94 21.37 -10.55
N PHE A 9 -7.08 22.62 -11.00
CA PHE A 9 -6.05 23.31 -11.77
C PHE A 9 -4.84 23.69 -10.89
N THR A 10 -5.05 24.03 -9.62
CA THR A 10 -3.97 24.39 -8.70
C THR A 10 -3.10 23.19 -8.34
N VAL A 11 -3.67 21.99 -8.26
CA VAL A 11 -2.93 20.74 -8.02
C VAL A 11 -2.08 20.35 -9.25
N ILE A 12 -2.55 20.62 -10.47
CA ILE A 12 -1.81 20.32 -11.70
C ILE A 12 -0.59 21.26 -11.90
N VAL A 13 -0.66 22.50 -11.44
CA VAL A 13 0.44 23.47 -11.60
C VAL A 13 1.65 23.15 -10.70
N PHE A 14 1.47 22.40 -9.60
CA PHE A 14 2.58 22.00 -8.72
C PHE A 14 3.36 20.76 -9.18
N VAL A 15 2.96 20.09 -10.27
CA VAL A 15 3.67 18.93 -10.84
C VAL A 15 4.75 19.33 -11.88
N ASN A 16 5.06 20.62 -12.06
CA ASN A 16 6.29 21.00 -12.72
C ASN A 16 7.50 20.76 -11.80
N VAL A 17 7.84 19.49 -11.61
CA VAL A 17 9.13 19.08 -11.06
C VAL A 17 10.19 19.57 -12.03
N HIS A 18 10.84 20.66 -11.69
CA HIS A 18 12.10 21.03 -12.34
C HIS A 18 13.01 19.81 -12.23
N THR A 19 13.37 19.23 -13.37
CA THR A 19 14.47 18.28 -13.46
C THR A 19 15.73 19.04 -13.05
N SER A 20 15.99 19.08 -11.74
CA SER A 20 17.28 19.48 -11.22
C SER A 20 18.30 18.55 -11.87
N LEU A 21 19.23 19.10 -12.62
CA LEU A 21 20.40 18.40 -13.13
C LEU A 21 21.33 18.04 -11.95
N GLY A 22 20.77 17.35 -10.97
CA GLY A 22 21.49 16.67 -9.90
C GLY A 22 22.22 15.49 -10.53
N GLN A 23 23.52 15.61 -10.58
CA GLN A 23 24.49 14.67 -11.06
C GLN A 23 24.07 13.19 -10.97
N ASN A 24 24.57 12.39 -11.89
CA ASN A 24 24.55 10.93 -12.10
C ASN A 24 24.81 10.04 -10.84
N SER A 25 24.25 10.41 -9.69
CA SER A 25 24.47 9.75 -8.39
C SER A 25 23.46 8.64 -8.09
N ARG A 26 22.48 8.41 -9.00
CA ARG A 26 21.42 7.43 -8.82
C ARG A 26 21.28 6.54 -10.05
N ILE A 27 20.99 5.27 -9.83
CA ILE A 27 20.59 4.33 -10.88
C ILE A 27 19.05 4.38 -10.92
N HIS A 28 18.48 4.58 -12.12
CA HIS A 28 17.04 4.53 -12.34
C HIS A 28 16.71 3.29 -13.15
N THR A 29 15.72 2.53 -12.69
CA THR A 29 15.16 1.37 -13.40
C THR A 29 13.65 1.41 -13.36
N SER A 30 12.98 0.73 -14.27
CA SER A 30 11.52 0.67 -14.30
C SER A 30 11.02 -0.73 -14.63
N ASN A 31 9.86 -1.09 -14.05
CA ASN A 31 9.20 -2.35 -14.29
C ASN A 31 7.70 -2.16 -14.48
N THR A 32 7.07 -3.12 -15.12
CA THR A 32 5.62 -3.22 -15.21
C THR A 32 5.13 -4.22 -14.18
N ILE A 33 4.13 -3.84 -13.38
CA ILE A 33 3.63 -4.66 -12.27
C ILE A 33 2.12 -4.87 -12.31
N GLY A 34 1.66 -5.96 -11.70
CA GLY A 34 0.24 -6.24 -11.47
C GLY A 34 -0.01 -6.64 -10.02
N TRP A 35 -0.91 -5.92 -9.34
CA TRP A 35 -1.25 -6.20 -7.95
C TRP A 35 -2.71 -6.64 -7.84
N TYR A 36 -2.92 -7.79 -7.27
CA TYR A 36 -4.23 -8.42 -7.08
C TYR A 36 -4.45 -8.63 -5.58
N ASN A 37 -5.37 -7.88 -5.01
CA ASN A 37 -5.51 -7.78 -3.57
C ASN A 37 -6.90 -8.24 -3.11
N TYR A 38 -6.91 -9.03 -2.06
CA TYR A 38 -8.07 -9.38 -1.26
C TYR A 38 -8.02 -8.62 0.06
N PHE A 39 -9.16 -8.06 0.47
CA PHE A 39 -9.36 -7.45 1.78
C PHE A 39 -10.63 -8.01 2.42
N GLY A 40 -10.49 -8.65 3.58
CA GLY A 40 -11.60 -9.14 4.40
C GLY A 40 -11.73 -8.31 5.66
N THR A 41 -12.96 -7.94 6.01
CA THR A 41 -13.28 -7.29 7.28
C THR A 41 -14.44 -8.03 7.92
N PHE A 42 -14.21 -8.63 9.08
CA PHE A 42 -15.16 -9.46 9.82
C PHE A 42 -15.50 -8.76 11.12
N LYS A 43 -16.68 -8.17 11.19
CA LYS A 43 -17.17 -7.52 12.40
C LYS A 43 -17.65 -8.59 13.38
N VAL A 44 -17.04 -8.67 14.55
CA VAL A 44 -17.36 -9.68 15.59
C VAL A 44 -18.11 -9.10 16.79
N SER A 45 -18.08 -7.79 16.96
CA SER A 45 -18.89 -7.07 17.97
C SER A 45 -19.21 -5.68 17.46
N GLN A 46 -19.90 -4.86 18.27
CA GLN A 46 -20.27 -3.50 17.88
C GLN A 46 -19.05 -2.67 17.42
N ASN A 47 -17.92 -2.77 18.13
CA ASN A 47 -16.75 -1.94 17.89
C ASN A 47 -15.53 -2.73 17.40
N PHE A 48 -15.50 -4.07 17.59
CA PHE A 48 -14.34 -4.91 17.27
C PHE A 48 -14.59 -5.80 16.06
N GLY A 49 -13.51 -6.09 15.37
CA GLY A 49 -13.51 -7.12 14.33
C GLY A 49 -12.10 -7.54 13.92
N VAL A 50 -12.06 -8.45 12.97
CA VAL A 50 -10.83 -9.00 12.39
C VAL A 50 -10.70 -8.51 10.96
N HIS A 51 -9.49 -8.11 10.59
CA HIS A 51 -9.10 -7.79 9.24
C HIS A 51 -8.15 -8.85 8.72
N THR A 52 -8.40 -9.30 7.51
CA THR A 52 -7.52 -10.18 6.75
C THR A 52 -7.21 -9.55 5.41
N GLU A 53 -6.01 -9.75 4.92
CA GLU A 53 -5.56 -9.19 3.65
C GLU A 53 -4.58 -10.15 3.01
N TYR A 54 -4.76 -10.41 1.72
CA TYR A 54 -3.78 -11.10 0.90
C TYR A 54 -3.50 -10.26 -0.34
N GLN A 55 -2.21 -10.06 -0.65
CA GLN A 55 -1.78 -9.33 -1.82
C GLN A 55 -0.88 -10.22 -2.68
N TRP A 56 -1.38 -10.57 -3.84
CA TRP A 56 -0.67 -11.29 -4.89
C TRP A 56 -0.09 -10.27 -5.85
N ARG A 57 1.19 -9.97 -5.67
CA ARG A 57 1.90 -8.97 -6.47
C ARG A 57 2.78 -9.65 -7.49
N ARG A 58 2.67 -9.20 -8.72
CA ARG A 58 3.36 -9.78 -9.87
C ARG A 58 4.21 -8.74 -10.58
N ASN A 59 5.33 -9.18 -11.16
CA ASN A 59 6.10 -8.49 -12.16
C ASN A 59 5.56 -8.86 -13.54
N GLN A 60 5.74 -8.00 -14.55
CA GLN A 60 5.21 -8.16 -15.92
C GLN A 60 3.70 -8.52 -15.90
N ILE A 61 2.94 -7.75 -15.12
CA ILE A 61 1.50 -7.87 -14.89
C ILE A 61 1.12 -9.16 -14.15
N ILE A 62 1.44 -10.35 -14.66
CA ILE A 62 1.04 -11.64 -14.10
C ILE A 62 2.13 -12.72 -14.17
N THR A 63 3.20 -12.49 -14.93
CA THR A 63 4.15 -13.53 -15.32
C THR A 63 5.01 -14.01 -14.15
N ASP A 64 5.72 -13.10 -13.49
CA ASP A 64 6.68 -13.44 -12.45
C ASP A 64 6.22 -12.99 -11.08
N TRP A 65 6.74 -13.62 -10.03
CA TRP A 65 6.49 -13.17 -8.68
C TRP A 65 7.23 -11.85 -8.39
N GLN A 66 6.53 -10.91 -7.76
CA GLN A 66 7.13 -9.73 -7.15
C GLN A 66 7.10 -9.88 -5.63
N GLN A 67 5.90 -10.08 -5.07
CA GLN A 67 5.72 -10.21 -3.62
C GLN A 67 4.42 -10.94 -3.29
N SER A 68 4.46 -11.79 -2.27
CA SER A 68 3.29 -12.34 -1.59
C SER A 68 3.17 -11.71 -0.21
N LEU A 69 2.00 -11.19 0.15
CA LEU A 69 1.78 -10.59 1.47
C LEU A 69 0.48 -11.10 2.07
N LEU A 70 0.58 -11.70 3.23
CA LEU A 70 -0.54 -12.06 4.09
C LEU A 70 -0.55 -11.15 5.31
N ARG A 71 -1.71 -10.54 5.64
CA ARG A 71 -1.86 -9.69 6.83
C ARG A 71 -3.11 -10.08 7.60
N VAL A 72 -2.99 -10.14 8.92
CA VAL A 72 -4.10 -10.34 9.85
C VAL A 72 -4.01 -9.31 10.96
N GLY A 73 -5.14 -8.76 11.36
CA GLY A 73 -5.17 -7.78 12.46
C GLY A 73 -6.53 -7.68 13.13
N VAL A 74 -6.51 -7.21 14.35
CA VAL A 74 -7.73 -6.84 15.09
C VAL A 74 -7.93 -5.35 14.94
N TYR A 75 -9.14 -4.93 14.66
CA TYR A 75 -9.50 -3.53 14.62
C TYR A 75 -10.51 -3.16 15.71
N TYR A 76 -10.45 -1.89 16.11
CA TYR A 76 -11.38 -1.24 17.03
C TYR A 76 -11.89 0.05 16.40
N ASN A 77 -13.23 0.15 16.24
CA ASN A 77 -13.89 1.39 15.83
C ASN A 77 -14.21 2.22 17.09
N LEU A 78 -13.46 3.28 17.32
CA LEU A 78 -13.75 4.22 18.39
C LEU A 78 -15.10 4.95 18.13
N ASN A 79 -15.28 5.33 16.86
CA ASN A 79 -16.49 5.93 16.32
C ASN A 79 -16.51 5.75 14.78
N PRO A 80 -17.54 6.19 14.05
CA PRO A 80 -17.59 6.05 12.60
C PRO A 80 -16.45 6.72 11.81
N ARG A 81 -15.69 7.61 12.45
CA ARG A 81 -14.60 8.37 11.82
C ARG A 81 -13.21 7.89 12.19
N VAL A 82 -13.07 7.12 13.28
CA VAL A 82 -11.76 6.74 13.85
C VAL A 82 -11.71 5.24 14.05
N LEU A 83 -10.78 4.61 13.35
CA LEU A 83 -10.51 3.19 13.45
C LEU A 83 -9.04 2.98 13.85
N PHE A 84 -8.81 2.12 14.83
CA PHE A 84 -7.51 1.59 15.20
C PHE A 84 -7.38 0.16 14.71
N ARG A 85 -6.16 -0.25 14.34
CA ARG A 85 -5.86 -1.64 13.98
C ARG A 85 -4.44 -1.98 14.41
N VAL A 86 -4.26 -3.17 14.97
CA VAL A 86 -2.98 -3.77 15.27
C VAL A 86 -2.95 -5.17 14.69
N GLY A 87 -1.80 -5.61 14.23
CA GLY A 87 -1.71 -6.94 13.65
C GLY A 87 -0.31 -7.31 13.18
N TYR A 88 -0.29 -8.40 12.44
CA TYR A 88 0.90 -9.03 11.92
C TYR A 88 0.78 -9.20 10.40
N ALA A 89 1.91 -9.09 9.69
CA ALA A 89 2.00 -9.44 8.29
C ALA A 89 3.24 -10.31 8.03
N TRP A 90 3.03 -11.33 7.20
CA TRP A 90 4.07 -12.15 6.59
C TRP A 90 4.21 -11.75 5.13
N VAL A 91 5.44 -11.52 4.70
CA VAL A 91 5.74 -11.03 3.35
C VAL A 91 6.89 -11.83 2.77
N GLU A 92 6.66 -12.40 1.59
CA GLU A 92 7.71 -12.97 0.75
C GLU A 92 8.00 -12.01 -0.40
N THR A 93 9.25 -11.66 -0.59
CA THR A 93 9.71 -10.80 -1.69
C THR A 93 10.63 -11.60 -2.59
N PHE A 94 10.31 -11.64 -3.88
CA PHE A 94 11.04 -12.38 -4.89
C PHE A 94 11.92 -11.45 -5.72
N PRO A 95 13.03 -11.94 -6.29
CA PRO A 95 13.84 -11.18 -7.24
C PRO A 95 13.01 -10.81 -8.48
N TYR A 96 13.03 -9.55 -8.88
CA TYR A 96 12.38 -9.10 -10.11
C TYR A 96 13.05 -7.82 -10.65
N GLY A 97 12.84 -7.56 -11.94
CA GLY A 97 13.41 -6.40 -12.61
C GLY A 97 14.91 -6.57 -12.91
N GLU A 98 15.52 -5.48 -13.34
CA GLU A 98 16.94 -5.45 -13.72
C GLU A 98 17.86 -5.65 -12.51
N TYR A 99 17.47 -5.10 -11.38
CA TYR A 99 18.19 -5.23 -10.11
C TYR A 99 17.30 -5.85 -9.05
N SER A 100 17.76 -6.89 -8.39
CA SER A 100 17.07 -7.48 -7.25
C SER A 100 17.19 -6.59 -6.01
N ILE A 101 16.14 -6.56 -5.18
CA ILE A 101 16.13 -5.80 -3.91
C ILE A 101 17.18 -6.38 -2.96
N ASN A 102 17.26 -7.71 -2.87
CA ASN A 102 18.30 -8.43 -2.14
C ASN A 102 19.59 -8.48 -3.00
N GLY A 103 20.75 -8.24 -2.38
CA GLY A 103 22.04 -8.21 -3.07
C GLY A 103 22.43 -9.52 -3.73
N LEU A 104 21.96 -10.64 -3.20
CA LEU A 104 22.25 -11.99 -3.69
C LEU A 104 21.30 -12.47 -4.80
N GLY A 105 20.29 -11.69 -5.15
CA GLY A 105 19.29 -12.10 -6.15
C GLY A 105 18.38 -13.23 -5.69
N ARG A 106 18.20 -13.39 -4.39
CA ARG A 106 17.34 -14.40 -3.78
C ARG A 106 16.05 -13.77 -3.25
N ASP A 107 15.05 -14.59 -3.04
CA ASP A 107 13.88 -14.25 -2.26
C ASP A 107 14.23 -14.04 -0.79
N PHE A 108 13.37 -13.34 -0.08
CA PHE A 108 13.52 -13.15 1.36
C PHE A 108 12.19 -12.90 2.03
N THR A 109 12.12 -13.41 3.27
CA THR A 109 10.97 -13.30 4.16
C THR A 109 11.03 -12.01 4.98
N GLU A 110 9.88 -11.45 5.26
CA GLU A 110 9.76 -10.33 6.17
C GLU A 110 8.57 -10.53 7.10
N HIS A 111 8.81 -10.43 8.39
CA HIS A 111 7.80 -10.42 9.45
C HIS A 111 7.54 -9.00 9.90
N ARG A 112 6.27 -8.58 9.95
CA ARG A 112 5.89 -7.22 10.37
C ARG A 112 4.89 -7.26 11.50
N ILE A 113 5.15 -6.47 12.54
CA ILE A 113 4.13 -6.03 13.47
C ILE A 113 3.71 -4.64 13.01
N PHE A 114 2.43 -4.30 13.08
CA PHE A 114 1.96 -2.99 12.69
C PHE A 114 0.87 -2.46 13.61
N GLU A 115 0.89 -1.15 13.82
CA GLU A 115 -0.17 -0.35 14.39
C GLU A 115 -0.68 0.65 13.37
N MET A 116 -1.99 0.86 13.32
CA MET A 116 -2.61 1.74 12.34
C MET A 116 -3.74 2.53 12.97
N VAL A 117 -3.81 3.81 12.61
CA VAL A 117 -4.97 4.69 12.84
C VAL A 117 -5.49 5.15 11.49
N GLN A 118 -6.79 5.04 11.29
CA GLN A 118 -7.48 5.61 10.14
C GLN A 118 -8.49 6.65 10.60
N LEU A 119 -8.40 7.83 10.01
CA LEU A 119 -9.36 8.92 10.19
C LEU A 119 -10.15 9.08 8.90
N SER A 120 -11.48 9.14 9.00
CA SER A 120 -12.37 9.25 7.84
C SER A 120 -13.37 10.37 8.05
N HIS A 121 -13.59 11.19 7.02
CA HIS A 121 -14.61 12.21 7.01
C HIS A 121 -15.12 12.44 5.58
N LYS A 122 -16.19 13.19 5.46
CA LYS A 122 -16.79 13.54 4.18
C LYS A 122 -16.74 15.05 3.98
N GLU A 123 -16.32 15.47 2.80
CA GLU A 123 -16.31 16.86 2.39
C GLU A 123 -17.08 17.01 1.07
N GLY A 124 -18.30 17.55 1.15
CA GLY A 124 -19.24 17.52 0.02
C GLY A 124 -19.56 16.09 -0.40
N ASP A 125 -19.29 15.75 -1.65
CA ASP A 125 -19.50 14.41 -2.22
C ASP A 125 -18.26 13.52 -2.13
N VAL A 126 -17.15 14.02 -1.55
CA VAL A 126 -15.89 13.30 -1.43
C VAL A 126 -15.76 12.65 -0.06
N ASP A 127 -15.60 11.32 -0.04
CA ASP A 127 -15.18 10.60 1.15
C ASP A 127 -13.65 10.64 1.23
N LEU A 128 -13.13 11.22 2.31
CA LEU A 128 -11.71 11.41 2.58
C LEU A 128 -11.26 10.51 3.72
N SER A 129 -10.16 9.81 3.54
CA SER A 129 -9.53 9.04 4.61
C SER A 129 -8.03 9.28 4.68
N HIS A 130 -7.53 9.35 5.91
CA HIS A 130 -6.11 9.43 6.27
C HIS A 130 -5.75 8.17 7.02
N ARG A 131 -4.71 7.47 6.59
CA ARG A 131 -4.19 6.29 7.27
C ARG A 131 -2.75 6.54 7.71
N PHE A 132 -2.52 6.41 8.98
CA PHE A 132 -1.22 6.45 9.62
C PHE A 132 -0.88 5.04 10.07
N MET A 133 0.28 4.53 9.71
CA MET A 133 0.70 3.17 10.07
C MET A 133 2.17 3.18 10.48
N LEU A 134 2.45 2.54 11.59
CA LEU A 134 3.80 2.21 12.05
C LEU A 134 4.03 0.72 11.80
N GLU A 135 5.17 0.37 11.24
CA GLU A 135 5.57 -1.02 11.00
C GLU A 135 6.95 -1.29 11.60
N GLN A 136 7.04 -2.31 12.46
CA GLN A 136 8.27 -2.96 12.89
C GLN A 136 8.51 -4.14 11.96
N ARG A 137 9.54 -4.04 11.15
CA ARG A 137 9.84 -4.96 10.05
C ARG A 137 11.09 -5.77 10.40
N PHE A 138 10.95 -7.07 10.58
CA PHE A 138 12.05 -8.01 10.72
C PHE A 138 12.31 -8.59 9.32
N VAL A 139 13.37 -8.11 8.67
CA VAL A 139 13.66 -8.40 7.27
C VAL A 139 14.74 -9.45 7.17
N GLY A 140 14.41 -10.60 6.57
CA GLY A 140 15.33 -11.70 6.37
C GLY A 140 16.55 -11.30 5.53
N ARG A 141 17.72 -11.68 6.00
CA ARG A 141 19.01 -11.49 5.33
C ARG A 141 19.83 -12.76 5.39
N TYR A 142 20.72 -12.89 4.44
CA TYR A 142 21.75 -13.93 4.40
C TYR A 142 23.07 -13.28 4.83
N SER A 143 23.70 -13.75 5.90
CA SER A 143 24.96 -13.21 6.40
C SER A 143 26.12 -13.46 5.45
N SER A 144 26.02 -14.51 4.62
CA SER A 144 26.99 -14.85 3.57
C SER A 144 26.31 -15.43 2.33
N GLU A 145 27.03 -15.48 1.21
CA GLU A 145 26.56 -16.11 -0.03
C GLU A 145 26.38 -17.64 0.08
N ASN A 146 26.99 -18.25 1.08
CA ASN A 146 26.92 -19.70 1.31
C ASN A 146 25.68 -20.12 2.11
N GLU A 147 25.02 -19.19 2.79
CA GLU A 147 23.79 -19.50 3.53
C GLU A 147 22.68 -19.93 2.58
N ILE A 148 21.96 -20.99 2.94
CA ILE A 148 20.85 -21.53 2.15
C ILE A 148 19.53 -20.86 2.53
N THR A 149 19.41 -20.44 3.79
CA THR A 149 18.23 -19.77 4.36
C THR A 149 18.63 -18.47 5.01
N GLU A 150 17.66 -17.56 5.23
CA GLU A 150 17.91 -16.34 6.00
C GLU A 150 18.29 -16.71 7.44
N ASP A 151 19.38 -16.15 7.92
CA ASP A 151 19.97 -16.37 9.26
C ASP A 151 19.99 -15.10 10.12
N GLU A 152 19.65 -13.95 9.55
CA GLU A 152 19.49 -12.68 10.25
C GLU A 152 18.14 -12.03 9.95
N PHE A 153 17.55 -11.39 10.98
CA PHE A 153 16.30 -10.64 10.85
C PHE A 153 16.40 -9.26 11.54
N PRO A 154 17.22 -8.33 10.99
CA PRO A 154 17.35 -7.00 11.56
C PRO A 154 16.01 -6.26 11.57
N LEU A 155 15.77 -5.52 12.65
CA LEU A 155 14.60 -4.68 12.81
C LEU A 155 14.76 -3.38 12.04
N LEU A 156 13.83 -3.09 11.15
CA LEU A 156 13.68 -1.82 10.45
C LEU A 156 12.31 -1.21 10.78
N ASN A 157 12.30 0.03 11.25
CA ASN A 157 11.06 0.73 11.50
C ASN A 157 10.65 1.54 10.27
N ARG A 158 9.34 1.59 10.02
CA ARG A 158 8.78 2.35 8.92
C ARG A 158 7.47 3.01 9.29
N PHE A 159 7.39 4.29 9.05
CA PHE A 159 6.14 5.05 9.11
C PHE A 159 5.52 5.15 7.72
N ARG A 160 4.19 5.07 7.66
CA ARG A 160 3.42 5.21 6.42
C ARG A 160 2.28 6.18 6.65
N TYR A 161 2.12 7.07 5.70
CA TYR A 161 0.94 7.94 5.63
C TYR A 161 0.27 7.79 4.27
N MET A 162 -1.03 7.57 4.27
CA MET A 162 -1.85 7.52 3.06
C MET A 162 -3.01 8.51 3.18
N ILE A 163 -3.19 9.29 2.15
CA ILE A 163 -4.42 10.01 1.86
C ILE A 163 -5.18 9.30 0.75
N ARG A 164 -6.49 9.12 0.93
CA ARG A 164 -7.36 8.47 -0.05
C ARG A 164 -8.65 9.24 -0.18
N LEU A 165 -9.00 9.60 -1.40
CA LEU A 165 -10.23 10.27 -1.79
C LEU A 165 -11.08 9.33 -2.62
N GLN A 166 -12.40 9.35 -2.37
CA GLN A 166 -13.38 8.59 -3.13
C GLN A 166 -14.56 9.50 -3.44
N THR A 167 -15.05 9.46 -4.68
CA THR A 167 -16.22 10.24 -5.08
C THR A 167 -17.14 9.40 -5.95
N PRO A 168 -18.47 9.40 -5.71
CA PRO A 168 -19.41 8.69 -6.57
C PRO A 168 -19.44 9.32 -7.96
N LEU A 169 -19.64 8.50 -9.00
CA LEU A 169 -19.88 8.98 -10.36
C LEU A 169 -21.34 9.32 -10.61
N ILE A 170 -22.23 8.81 -9.77
CA ILE A 170 -23.68 9.02 -9.84
C ILE A 170 -24.17 9.38 -8.45
N GLY A 171 -24.94 10.48 -8.35
CA GLY A 171 -25.44 10.97 -7.05
C GLY A 171 -24.36 11.66 -6.23
N ASN A 172 -24.53 11.71 -4.93
CA ASN A 172 -23.69 12.45 -3.96
C ASN A 172 -23.16 11.54 -2.83
N GLU A 173 -23.34 10.24 -2.94
CA GLU A 173 -22.94 9.27 -1.93
C GLU A 173 -22.62 7.90 -2.57
N ILE A 174 -21.58 7.21 -2.09
CA ILE A 174 -21.24 5.85 -2.51
C ILE A 174 -22.18 4.87 -1.80
N LYS A 175 -23.25 4.48 -2.48
CA LYS A 175 -24.24 3.46 -2.05
C LYS A 175 -24.08 2.18 -2.86
N ASP A 176 -24.95 1.21 -2.57
CA ASP A 176 -25.03 -0.03 -3.34
C ASP A 176 -25.36 0.29 -4.81
N ASP A 177 -24.75 -0.46 -5.71
CA ASP A 177 -24.84 -0.33 -7.16
C ASP A 177 -24.34 1.01 -7.74
N ILE A 178 -23.45 1.72 -7.01
CA ILE A 178 -22.89 2.98 -7.47
C ILE A 178 -21.41 2.79 -7.86
N PRO A 179 -21.03 3.18 -9.09
CA PRO A 179 -19.63 3.32 -9.48
C PRO A 179 -19.03 4.60 -8.85
N TYR A 180 -17.76 4.53 -8.53
CA TYR A 180 -17.02 5.63 -7.91
C TYR A 180 -15.56 5.67 -8.37
N VAL A 181 -14.94 6.83 -8.27
CA VAL A 181 -13.50 7.01 -8.54
C VAL A 181 -12.74 7.09 -7.22
N VAL A 182 -11.55 6.53 -7.23
CA VAL A 182 -10.61 6.56 -6.11
C VAL A 182 -9.31 7.19 -6.58
N LEU A 183 -8.78 8.11 -5.76
CA LEU A 183 -7.41 8.62 -5.86
C LEU A 183 -6.74 8.41 -4.51
N TYR A 184 -5.51 7.89 -4.52
CA TYR A 184 -4.71 7.80 -3.30
C TYR A 184 -3.24 8.11 -3.56
N ASP A 185 -2.61 8.62 -2.51
CA ASP A 185 -1.16 8.75 -2.40
C ASP A 185 -0.70 8.19 -1.05
N GLU A 186 0.34 7.38 -1.05
CA GLU A 186 0.89 6.77 0.15
C GLU A 186 2.42 6.90 0.15
N ILE A 187 2.95 7.61 1.16
CA ILE A 187 4.39 7.75 1.40
C ILE A 187 4.86 6.84 2.55
N PHE A 188 6.08 6.35 2.41
CA PHE A 188 6.72 5.47 3.37
C PHE A 188 8.08 6.03 3.76
N VAL A 189 8.31 6.17 5.05
CA VAL A 189 9.53 6.75 5.61
C VAL A 189 10.15 5.77 6.59
N GLY A 190 11.37 5.34 6.30
CA GLY A 190 12.17 4.50 7.18
C GLY A 190 12.84 5.33 8.28
N PHE A 191 13.01 4.75 9.47
CA PHE A 191 13.74 5.37 10.58
C PHE A 191 14.34 4.33 11.53
N GLY A 192 15.32 4.72 12.32
CA GLY A 192 16.05 3.86 13.25
C GLY A 192 17.39 3.37 12.68
N GLU A 193 18.11 2.57 13.46
CA GLU A 193 19.52 2.23 13.23
C GLU A 193 19.79 1.52 11.90
N ASN A 194 18.94 0.56 11.51
CA ASN A 194 19.18 -0.30 10.35
C ASN A 194 18.72 0.29 9.01
N VAL A 195 18.11 1.48 9.02
CA VAL A 195 17.58 2.13 7.81
C VAL A 195 18.68 2.81 7.01
N GLN A 196 19.77 3.25 7.66
CA GLN A 196 20.91 3.92 7.04
C GLN A 196 20.47 5.10 6.16
N ALA A 197 20.87 5.14 4.89
CA ALA A 197 20.53 6.19 3.94
C ALA A 197 19.11 6.06 3.34
N ASN A 198 18.39 4.97 3.60
CA ASN A 198 17.07 4.68 3.01
C ASN A 198 15.92 5.29 3.82
N ILE A 199 15.99 6.58 4.15
CA ILE A 199 14.91 7.28 4.85
C ILE A 199 13.65 7.33 3.98
N PHE A 200 13.76 7.70 2.70
CA PHE A 200 12.68 7.54 1.74
C PHE A 200 12.64 6.07 1.29
N ASP A 201 11.65 5.31 1.75
CA ASP A 201 11.52 3.91 1.36
C ASP A 201 10.74 3.79 0.04
N GLN A 202 9.56 4.38 -0.03
CA GLN A 202 8.78 4.39 -1.26
C GLN A 202 7.63 5.40 -1.23
N ASN A 203 7.08 5.66 -2.43
CA ASN A 203 5.81 6.37 -2.62
C ASN A 203 4.93 5.55 -3.57
N ARG A 204 3.61 5.61 -3.38
CA ARG A 204 2.60 4.94 -4.21
C ARG A 204 1.48 5.89 -4.52
N ILE A 205 1.18 6.04 -5.81
CA ILE A 205 0.01 6.79 -6.28
C ILE A 205 -0.87 5.85 -7.09
N GLY A 206 -2.18 5.91 -6.89
CA GLY A 206 -3.12 5.12 -7.68
C GLY A 206 -4.40 5.87 -8.00
N ILE A 207 -4.93 5.57 -9.20
CA ILE A 207 -6.22 6.04 -9.69
C ILE A 207 -7.03 4.81 -10.06
N LEU A 208 -8.18 4.61 -9.40
CA LEU A 208 -9.00 3.44 -9.59
C LEU A 208 -10.45 3.80 -9.88
N LEU A 209 -11.10 2.97 -10.66
CA LEU A 209 -12.54 2.91 -10.78
C LEU A 209 -13.06 1.81 -9.86
N GLY A 210 -14.00 2.14 -8.99
CA GLY A 210 -14.62 1.23 -8.06
C GLY A 210 -16.10 1.02 -8.37
N TYR A 211 -16.60 -0.14 -7.98
CA TYR A 211 -18.03 -0.46 -7.97
C TYR A 211 -18.41 -1.12 -6.64
N ARG A 212 -19.40 -0.57 -5.99
CA ARG A 212 -19.96 -1.15 -4.77
C ARG A 212 -21.21 -1.95 -5.13
N PHE A 213 -21.11 -3.27 -5.15
CA PHE A 213 -22.24 -4.17 -5.45
C PHE A 213 -23.30 -4.14 -4.34
N ASN A 214 -22.85 -4.12 -3.10
CA ASN A 214 -23.68 -4.03 -1.92
C ASN A 214 -22.82 -3.62 -0.71
N LYS A 215 -23.42 -3.52 0.49
CA LYS A 215 -22.71 -3.18 1.73
C LYS A 215 -21.52 -4.11 2.05
N ASN A 216 -21.54 -5.32 1.52
CA ASN A 216 -20.54 -6.36 1.84
C ASN A 216 -19.43 -6.48 0.79
N VAL A 217 -19.69 -6.15 -0.49
CA VAL A 217 -18.78 -6.42 -1.60
C VAL A 217 -18.52 -5.18 -2.43
N ARG A 218 -17.26 -4.86 -2.63
CA ARG A 218 -16.80 -3.85 -3.60
C ARG A 218 -15.56 -4.35 -4.34
N ILE A 219 -15.45 -3.93 -5.58
CA ILE A 219 -14.27 -4.17 -6.43
C ILE A 219 -13.75 -2.83 -6.92
N GLU A 220 -12.43 -2.67 -6.94
CA GLU A 220 -11.75 -1.50 -7.45
C GLU A 220 -10.63 -1.95 -8.39
N GLY A 221 -10.54 -1.35 -9.56
CA GLY A 221 -9.48 -1.63 -10.51
C GLY A 221 -8.94 -0.35 -11.14
N GLY A 222 -7.67 -0.32 -11.46
CA GLY A 222 -7.08 0.85 -12.06
C GLY A 222 -5.58 0.76 -12.24
N VAL A 223 -4.94 1.93 -12.27
CA VAL A 223 -3.50 2.07 -12.47
C VAL A 223 -2.81 2.55 -11.20
N LEU A 224 -1.58 2.10 -11.03
CA LEU A 224 -0.73 2.55 -9.95
C LEU A 224 0.69 2.83 -10.44
N ASN A 225 1.33 3.75 -9.75
CA ASN A 225 2.77 3.97 -9.80
C ASN A 225 3.35 3.74 -8.40
N GLN A 226 4.47 3.04 -8.33
CA GLN A 226 5.26 2.87 -7.12
C GLN A 226 6.70 3.30 -7.41
N ILE A 227 7.19 4.30 -6.70
CA ILE A 227 8.60 4.66 -6.65
C ILE A 227 9.19 4.02 -5.40
N LEU A 228 10.23 3.22 -5.56
CA LEU A 228 10.90 2.48 -4.50
C LEU A 228 12.39 2.82 -4.50
N GLN A 229 12.94 3.22 -3.36
CA GLN A 229 14.39 3.31 -3.17
C GLN A 229 14.90 2.02 -2.51
N PHE A 230 15.98 1.46 -3.06
CA PHE A 230 16.59 0.27 -2.46
C PHE A 230 17.33 0.64 -1.17
N GLY A 231 17.32 -0.27 -0.20
CA GLY A 231 18.10 -0.14 1.04
C GLY A 231 19.61 -0.35 0.84
N ARG A 232 20.02 -0.76 -0.37
CA ARG A 232 21.42 -0.99 -0.74
C ARG A 232 21.85 -0.13 -1.91
N GLN A 233 23.14 0.10 -2.04
CA GLN A 233 23.74 0.76 -3.19
C GLN A 233 24.29 -0.27 -4.20
N ILE A 234 24.34 0.13 -5.46
CA ILE A 234 25.03 -0.60 -6.53
C ILE A 234 26.08 0.31 -7.10
N ASN A 235 27.34 -0.13 -7.08
CA ASN A 235 28.51 0.67 -7.50
C ASN A 235 28.55 2.06 -6.84
N GLY A 236 28.25 2.12 -5.53
CA GLY A 236 28.22 3.35 -4.76
C GLY A 236 27.06 4.30 -5.07
N LYS A 237 26.08 3.87 -5.87
CA LYS A 237 24.90 4.68 -6.25
C LYS A 237 23.63 4.14 -5.64
N ASN A 238 22.75 5.02 -5.19
CA ASN A 238 21.41 4.65 -4.77
C ASN A 238 20.56 4.21 -5.98
N VAL A 239 19.75 3.18 -5.80
CA VAL A 239 18.85 2.67 -6.84
C VAL A 239 17.43 3.16 -6.57
N ILE A 240 16.84 3.81 -7.56
CA ILE A 240 15.44 4.21 -7.59
C ILE A 240 14.73 3.36 -8.65
N GLN A 241 13.78 2.57 -8.21
CA GLN A 241 12.98 1.72 -9.08
C GLN A 241 11.57 2.31 -9.23
N ASN A 242 11.15 2.50 -10.47
CA ASN A 242 9.84 3.02 -10.83
C ASN A 242 8.99 1.89 -11.40
N ASN A 243 7.99 1.46 -10.66
CA ASN A 243 7.08 0.39 -11.02
C ASN A 243 5.74 0.98 -11.46
N ASN A 244 5.36 0.78 -12.73
CA ASN A 244 4.08 1.19 -13.27
C ASN A 244 3.22 -0.04 -13.51
N GLY A 245 1.93 0.04 -13.24
CA GLY A 245 1.11 -1.14 -13.49
C GLY A 245 -0.35 -0.99 -13.15
N ILE A 246 -0.99 -2.14 -13.07
CA ILE A 246 -2.41 -2.26 -12.75
C ILE A 246 -2.60 -2.77 -11.32
N ILE A 247 -3.74 -2.41 -10.75
CA ILE A 247 -4.16 -2.88 -9.43
C ILE A 247 -5.64 -3.30 -9.49
N LEU A 248 -5.93 -4.43 -8.88
CA LEU A 248 -7.29 -4.94 -8.66
C LEU A 248 -7.46 -5.23 -7.17
N ASN A 249 -8.48 -4.64 -6.56
CA ASN A 249 -8.84 -4.83 -5.15
C ASN A 249 -10.22 -5.45 -5.05
N ALA A 250 -10.34 -6.58 -4.36
CA ALA A 250 -11.61 -7.15 -3.95
C ALA A 250 -11.77 -7.01 -2.44
N SER A 251 -12.82 -6.33 -1.98
CA SER A 251 -13.08 -6.06 -0.57
C SER A 251 -14.39 -6.69 -0.11
N PHE A 252 -14.31 -7.41 0.99
CA PHE A 252 -15.43 -8.11 1.61
C PHE A 252 -15.62 -7.64 3.06
N ASN A 253 -16.83 -7.17 3.39
CA ASN A 253 -17.20 -6.76 4.74
C ASN A 253 -18.30 -7.70 5.24
N ILE A 254 -18.04 -8.48 6.27
CA ILE A 254 -18.94 -9.48 6.81
C ILE A 254 -19.28 -9.12 8.25
N ASP A 255 -20.57 -8.96 8.54
CA ASP A 255 -21.05 -8.72 9.91
C ASP A 255 -21.46 -10.08 10.54
N LEU A 256 -20.66 -10.53 11.51
CA LEU A 256 -20.87 -11.76 12.25
C LEU A 256 -21.66 -11.54 13.57
N THR A 257 -22.09 -10.32 13.84
CA THR A 257 -22.83 -10.00 15.08
C THR A 257 -24.30 -10.40 15.03
N HIS A 258 -24.83 -10.65 13.83
CA HIS A 258 -26.21 -11.13 13.68
C HIS A 258 -26.25 -12.65 13.92
N LYS A 259 -26.95 -13.08 14.96
CA LYS A 259 -27.32 -14.51 15.10
C LYS A 259 -28.16 -14.92 13.88
N PRO A 260 -27.97 -16.14 13.35
CA PRO A 260 -28.94 -16.68 12.40
C PRO A 260 -30.32 -16.63 13.05
N ILE A 261 -31.30 -16.13 12.33
CA ILE A 261 -32.71 -16.30 12.71
C ILE A 261 -32.98 -17.79 12.60
N GLU A 262 -33.19 -18.46 13.75
CA GLU A 262 -33.62 -19.86 13.83
C GLU A 262 -35.01 -20.02 13.22
#